data_3199bb7e7e11262d3d7cbc859917dcf2
#
_entry.id   3199bb7e7e11262d3d7cbc859917dcf2
#
_cell.length_a   1.000
_cell.length_b   1.000
_cell.length_c   1.000
_cell.angle_alpha   90.00
_cell.angle_beta   90.00
_cell.angle_gamma   90.00
#
_symmetry.space_group_name_H-M   'P 1'
#
loop_
_entity.id
_entity.type
_entity.pdbx_description
1 polymer ?
#
loop_
_entity_poly.entity_id
_entity_poly.type
_entity_poly.pdbx_seq_one_letter_code
_entity_poly.pdbx_strand_id
1 'polypeptide(L)'
;MSKHWIKISVFLGLGLFFPQVMMANDLARYIEDFNEVIASVSETIGNDTAVLQFAAGSIAGIGAVFYIGNRVWKHIAEAEAVDFYPLFRPFVLGILVVNFSWVTGTIELLMTPVMLATEKLRVGSQEGINQLIEAKKKAMKEGQFWNMYVGNTGSGDRDLWYEYSNPGAGEEGWMESIGNGIQFAMEKASFQMQLNIKTWMSEVLQVLYQATGLGINVIRLFYLVVLGILGPISFGLAVFEGFQHTL
;
A
#
# COMPACT_ATOMS: atom_id res chain seq x y z
N MET A 1 -36.35 -31.90 -2.03
CA MET A 1 -35.19 -31.48 -1.22
C MET A 1 -35.54 -30.19 -0.55
N SER A 2 -35.69 -30.18 0.78
CA SER A 2 -36.43 -29.16 1.50
C SER A 2 -35.61 -27.86 1.71
N LYS A 3 -36.29 -26.72 1.69
CA LYS A 3 -35.80 -25.37 2.00
C LYS A 3 -34.98 -25.29 3.31
N HIS A 4 -35.06 -26.26 4.19
CA HIS A 4 -34.29 -26.33 5.44
C HIS A 4 -32.82 -26.67 5.23
N TRP A 5 -32.46 -27.47 4.24
CA TRP A 5 -31.06 -27.82 3.95
C TRP A 5 -30.27 -26.63 3.36
N ILE A 6 -30.93 -25.77 2.61
CA ILE A 6 -30.32 -24.55 2.07
C ILE A 6 -30.00 -23.55 3.20
N LYS A 7 -30.89 -23.45 4.19
CA LYS A 7 -30.66 -22.58 5.36
C LYS A 7 -29.51 -23.07 6.24
N ILE A 8 -29.41 -24.38 6.39
CA ILE A 8 -28.33 -25.03 7.20
C ILE A 8 -27.00 -24.91 6.48
N SER A 9 -26.95 -25.09 5.16
CA SER A 9 -25.69 -24.93 4.38
C SER A 9 -25.24 -23.46 4.31
N VAL A 10 -26.15 -22.50 4.25
CA VAL A 10 -25.83 -21.06 4.36
C VAL A 10 -25.32 -20.71 5.75
N PHE A 11 -25.91 -21.28 6.80
CA PHE A 11 -25.47 -21.06 8.20
C PHE A 11 -24.10 -21.71 8.49
N LEU A 12 -23.84 -22.91 7.95
CA LEU A 12 -22.53 -23.57 8.01
C LEU A 12 -21.47 -22.87 7.17
N GLY A 13 -21.84 -22.35 6.00
CA GLY A 13 -20.96 -21.54 5.15
C GLY A 13 -20.57 -20.20 5.79
N LEU A 14 -21.51 -19.55 6.47
CA LEU A 14 -21.24 -18.32 7.24
C LEU A 14 -20.38 -18.59 8.49
N GLY A 15 -20.59 -19.72 9.17
CA GLY A 15 -19.79 -20.09 10.34
C GLY A 15 -18.33 -20.42 10.02
N LEU A 16 -18.01 -20.81 8.79
CA LEU A 16 -16.64 -21.03 8.32
C LEU A 16 -15.92 -19.70 7.92
N PHE A 17 -16.67 -18.62 7.72
CA PHE A 17 -16.11 -17.29 7.45
C PHE A 17 -15.72 -16.51 8.71
N PHE A 18 -16.23 -16.87 9.88
CA PHE A 18 -15.97 -16.16 11.14
C PHE A 18 -14.56 -16.32 11.76
N PRO A 19 -13.78 -17.41 11.55
CA PRO A 19 -12.41 -17.45 12.06
C PRO A 19 -11.45 -16.51 11.31
N GLN A 20 -11.90 -15.82 10.25
CA GLN A 20 -11.03 -14.98 9.42
C GLN A 20 -10.81 -13.57 9.98
N VAL A 21 -11.51 -13.15 11.01
CA VAL A 21 -11.27 -11.85 11.67
C VAL A 21 -9.89 -11.81 12.35
N MET A 22 -9.43 -12.94 12.88
CA MET A 22 -8.04 -13.08 13.37
C MET A 22 -7.00 -13.00 12.24
N MET A 23 -7.34 -13.48 11.04
CA MET A 23 -6.44 -13.44 9.89
C MET A 23 -6.24 -12.03 9.32
N ALA A 24 -7.17 -11.10 9.48
CA ALA A 24 -7.01 -9.73 8.97
C ALA A 24 -5.91 -8.96 9.70
N ASN A 25 -5.81 -9.10 11.02
CA ASN A 25 -4.74 -8.51 11.81
C ASN A 25 -3.38 -9.17 11.53
N ASP A 26 -3.35 -10.47 11.34
CA ASP A 26 -2.13 -11.18 10.96
C ASP A 26 -1.68 -10.79 9.55
N LEU A 27 -2.61 -10.66 8.60
CA LEU A 27 -2.32 -10.21 7.25
C LEU A 27 -1.78 -8.77 7.23
N ALA A 28 -2.32 -7.89 8.06
CA ALA A 28 -1.81 -6.54 8.22
C ALA A 28 -0.36 -6.51 8.72
N ARG A 29 0.00 -7.36 9.68
CA ARG A 29 1.38 -7.54 10.16
C ARG A 29 2.28 -8.09 9.06
N TYR A 30 1.86 -9.10 8.31
CA TYR A 30 2.64 -9.62 7.17
C TYR A 30 2.91 -8.54 6.12
N ILE A 31 1.97 -7.64 5.87
CA ILE A 31 2.16 -6.51 4.95
C ILE A 31 3.19 -5.53 5.50
N GLU A 32 3.19 -5.27 6.81
CA GLU A 32 4.16 -4.40 7.49
C GLU A 32 5.56 -5.01 7.47
N ASP A 33 5.70 -6.28 7.85
CA ASP A 33 6.96 -7.04 7.79
C ASP A 33 7.52 -7.07 6.36
N PHE A 34 6.66 -7.23 5.36
CA PHE A 34 7.07 -7.23 3.95
C PHE A 34 7.57 -5.85 3.48
N ASN A 35 7.02 -4.76 4.00
CA ASN A 35 7.54 -3.42 3.73
C ASN A 35 8.98 -3.24 4.29
N GLU A 36 9.30 -3.81 5.45
CA GLU A 36 10.67 -3.80 5.99
C GLU A 36 11.63 -4.60 5.11
N VAL A 37 11.19 -5.77 4.61
CA VAL A 37 11.96 -6.57 3.65
C VAL A 37 12.21 -5.77 2.36
N ILE A 38 11.20 -5.07 1.83
CA ILE A 38 11.35 -4.21 0.65
C ILE A 38 12.40 -3.10 0.91
N ALA A 39 12.39 -2.48 2.07
CA ALA A 39 13.35 -1.46 2.44
C ALA A 39 14.78 -2.02 2.49
N SER A 40 14.98 -3.18 3.11
CA SER A 40 16.29 -3.85 3.20
C SER A 40 16.83 -4.30 1.84
N VAL A 41 15.96 -4.80 0.97
CA VAL A 41 16.31 -5.17 -0.42
C VAL A 41 16.70 -3.93 -1.21
N SER A 42 16.01 -2.80 -1.03
CA SER A 42 16.34 -1.53 -1.67
C SER A 42 17.75 -1.05 -1.30
N GLU A 43 18.11 -1.15 -0.02
CA GLU A 43 19.45 -0.79 0.47
C GLU A 43 20.53 -1.72 -0.11
N THR A 44 20.29 -3.02 -0.11
CA THR A 44 21.23 -4.02 -0.66
C THR A 44 21.48 -3.79 -2.15
N ILE A 45 20.45 -3.54 -2.94
CA ILE A 45 20.57 -3.27 -4.37
C ILE A 45 21.33 -1.96 -4.62
N GLY A 46 21.13 -0.94 -3.78
CA GLY A 46 21.88 0.31 -3.86
C GLY A 46 23.42 0.07 -3.76
N ASN A 47 23.83 -0.87 -2.94
CA ASN A 47 25.25 -1.22 -2.77
C ASN A 47 25.80 -2.05 -3.94
N ASP A 48 25.00 -2.94 -4.53
CA ASP A 48 25.43 -3.83 -5.62
C ASP A 48 25.53 -3.12 -6.99
N THR A 49 24.91 -1.94 -7.14
CA THR A 49 24.99 -1.15 -8.38
C THR A 49 26.39 -0.60 -8.67
N ALA A 50 27.31 -0.59 -7.71
CA ALA A 50 28.68 -0.09 -7.90
C ALA A 50 29.45 -0.85 -9.01
N VAL A 51 29.25 -2.18 -9.14
CA VAL A 51 29.86 -2.99 -10.19
C VAL A 51 29.36 -2.57 -11.57
N LEU A 52 28.06 -2.31 -11.67
CA LEU A 52 27.43 -1.88 -12.93
C LEU A 52 27.85 -0.44 -13.29
N GLN A 53 28.01 0.43 -12.31
CA GLN A 53 28.55 1.77 -12.51
C GLN A 53 29.96 1.73 -13.05
N PHE A 54 30.82 0.83 -12.52
CA PHE A 54 32.18 0.64 -13.00
C PHE A 54 32.21 0.15 -14.46
N ALA A 55 31.38 -0.86 -14.79
CA ALA A 55 31.26 -1.36 -16.16
C ALA A 55 30.75 -0.28 -17.14
N ALA A 56 29.72 0.46 -16.75
CA ALA A 56 29.18 1.58 -17.54
C ALA A 56 30.18 2.71 -17.69
N GLY A 57 30.95 3.05 -16.64
CA GLY A 57 32.02 4.02 -16.65
C GLY A 57 33.15 3.63 -17.62
N SER A 58 33.49 2.34 -17.67
CA SER A 58 34.47 1.82 -18.62
C SER A 58 33.99 1.96 -20.06
N ILE A 59 32.73 1.62 -20.36
CA ILE A 59 32.12 1.81 -21.68
C ILE A 59 32.11 3.29 -22.06
N ALA A 60 31.68 4.14 -21.15
CA ALA A 60 31.64 5.59 -21.38
C ALA A 60 33.05 6.17 -21.61
N GLY A 61 34.05 5.72 -20.85
CA GLY A 61 35.45 6.12 -21.00
C GLY A 61 36.02 5.76 -22.37
N ILE A 62 35.83 4.52 -22.80
CA ILE A 62 36.24 4.07 -24.15
C ILE A 62 35.50 4.90 -25.21
N GLY A 63 34.17 5.05 -25.08
CA GLY A 63 33.37 5.86 -26.00
C GLY A 63 33.83 7.31 -26.06
N ALA A 64 34.17 7.93 -24.95
CA ALA A 64 34.68 9.29 -24.87
C ALA A 64 36.01 9.45 -25.65
N VAL A 65 36.94 8.50 -25.46
CA VAL A 65 38.22 8.53 -26.17
C VAL A 65 38.00 8.43 -27.69
N PHE A 66 37.15 7.50 -28.14
CA PHE A 66 36.84 7.36 -29.56
C PHE A 66 36.10 8.59 -30.09
N TYR A 67 35.14 9.12 -29.38
CA TYR A 67 34.39 10.32 -29.80
C TYR A 67 35.31 11.54 -29.96
N ILE A 68 36.12 11.81 -28.93
CA ILE A 68 37.05 12.93 -28.93
C ILE A 68 38.10 12.74 -30.01
N GLY A 69 38.70 11.54 -30.09
CA GLY A 69 39.72 11.22 -31.06
C GLY A 69 39.22 11.38 -32.49
N ASN A 70 38.07 10.84 -32.82
CA ASN A 70 37.47 10.93 -34.16
C ASN A 70 37.14 12.40 -34.53
N ARG A 71 36.59 13.16 -33.57
CA ARG A 71 36.21 14.54 -33.84
C ARG A 71 37.44 15.47 -34.00
N VAL A 72 38.43 15.31 -33.16
CA VAL A 72 39.69 16.07 -33.25
C VAL A 72 40.40 15.70 -34.57
N TRP A 73 40.46 14.39 -34.90
CA TRP A 73 41.06 13.94 -36.17
C TRP A 73 40.37 14.57 -37.40
N LYS A 74 39.03 14.62 -37.37
CA LYS A 74 38.25 15.24 -38.47
C LYS A 74 38.59 16.68 -38.67
N HIS A 75 38.65 17.53 -37.61
CA HIS A 75 39.01 18.91 -37.69
C HIS A 75 40.46 19.12 -38.19
N ILE A 76 41.40 18.26 -37.76
CA ILE A 76 42.78 18.31 -38.27
C ILE A 76 42.82 17.98 -39.74
N ALA A 77 42.08 16.97 -40.20
CA ALA A 77 42.04 16.53 -41.60
C ALA A 77 41.39 17.60 -42.51
N GLU A 78 40.44 18.35 -42.03
CA GLU A 78 39.75 19.43 -42.70
C GLU A 78 40.48 20.77 -42.61
N ALA A 79 41.63 20.83 -41.88
CA ALA A 79 42.39 22.02 -41.55
C ALA A 79 41.54 23.14 -40.88
N GLU A 80 40.53 22.73 -40.14
CA GLU A 80 39.67 23.63 -39.38
C GLU A 80 40.13 23.76 -37.91
N ALA A 81 39.76 24.87 -37.26
CA ALA A 81 40.00 25.05 -35.84
C ALA A 81 39.14 24.04 -35.04
N VAL A 82 39.74 23.40 -34.03
CA VAL A 82 39.02 22.43 -33.18
C VAL A 82 37.95 23.12 -32.36
N ASP A 83 36.70 22.77 -32.58
CA ASP A 83 35.59 23.23 -31.75
C ASP A 83 35.53 22.37 -30.46
N PHE A 84 35.87 23.03 -29.35
CA PHE A 84 35.91 22.37 -28.04
C PHE A 84 34.53 22.19 -27.40
N TYR A 85 33.52 22.94 -27.81
CA TYR A 85 32.20 22.92 -27.19
C TYR A 85 31.52 21.50 -27.24
N PRO A 86 31.50 20.84 -28.39
CA PRO A 86 30.95 19.47 -28.45
C PRO A 86 31.78 18.44 -27.68
N LEU A 87 33.06 18.68 -27.41
CA LEU A 87 33.92 17.77 -26.66
C LEU A 87 33.60 17.76 -25.16
N PHE A 88 32.91 18.77 -24.62
CA PHE A 88 32.46 18.77 -23.24
C PHE A 88 31.40 17.71 -22.95
N ARG A 89 30.59 17.35 -23.93
CA ARG A 89 29.50 16.37 -23.76
C ARG A 89 29.97 15.03 -23.22
N PRO A 90 30.96 14.34 -23.80
CA PRO A 90 31.43 13.05 -23.28
C PRO A 90 32.05 13.19 -21.87
N PHE A 91 32.66 14.33 -21.54
CA PHE A 91 33.16 14.59 -20.18
C PHE A 91 32.01 14.69 -19.17
N VAL A 92 30.97 15.45 -19.47
CA VAL A 92 29.80 15.60 -18.58
C VAL A 92 29.12 14.24 -18.39
N LEU A 93 28.88 13.48 -19.45
CA LEU A 93 28.29 12.17 -19.37
C LEU A 93 29.17 11.18 -18.59
N GLY A 94 30.49 11.21 -18.81
CA GLY A 94 31.43 10.39 -18.06
C GLY A 94 31.40 10.70 -16.54
N ILE A 95 31.38 11.98 -16.17
CA ILE A 95 31.25 12.41 -14.75
C ILE A 95 29.93 11.92 -14.16
N LEU A 96 28.80 12.02 -14.90
CA LEU A 96 27.49 11.55 -14.45
C LEU A 96 27.47 10.03 -14.26
N VAL A 97 28.13 9.27 -15.13
CA VAL A 97 28.23 7.81 -15.00
C VAL A 97 29.05 7.42 -13.76
N VAL A 98 30.25 8.00 -13.60
CA VAL A 98 31.13 7.71 -12.45
C VAL A 98 30.48 8.09 -11.13
N ASN A 99 29.72 9.19 -11.15
CA ASN A 99 29.02 9.68 -9.95
C ASN A 99 27.51 9.40 -10.00
N PHE A 100 27.07 8.29 -10.61
CA PHE A 100 25.64 8.01 -10.78
C PHE A 100 24.90 7.90 -9.45
N SER A 101 25.54 7.40 -8.40
CA SER A 101 25.01 7.42 -7.03
C SER A 101 24.69 8.85 -6.54
N TRP A 102 25.49 9.85 -6.95
CA TRP A 102 25.20 11.24 -6.65
C TRP A 102 23.97 11.74 -7.43
N VAL A 103 23.79 11.31 -8.68
CA VAL A 103 22.60 11.65 -9.48
C VAL A 103 21.35 11.08 -8.86
N THR A 104 21.34 9.78 -8.50
CA THR A 104 20.21 9.13 -7.83
C THR A 104 19.94 9.74 -6.47
N GLY A 105 20.97 10.01 -5.68
CA GLY A 105 20.86 10.68 -4.38
C GLY A 105 20.30 12.09 -4.49
N THR A 106 20.65 12.85 -5.54
CA THR A 106 20.07 14.18 -5.79
C THR A 106 18.59 14.09 -6.12
N ILE A 107 18.17 13.10 -6.93
CA ILE A 107 16.76 12.86 -7.24
C ILE A 107 16.00 12.49 -5.94
N GLU A 108 16.57 11.63 -5.12
CA GLU A 108 15.98 11.24 -3.84
C GLU A 108 15.84 12.43 -2.90
N LEU A 109 16.87 13.29 -2.80
CA LEU A 109 16.83 14.51 -2.01
C LEU A 109 15.70 15.45 -2.47
N LEU A 110 15.54 15.64 -3.78
CA LEU A 110 14.48 16.47 -4.35
C LEU A 110 13.09 15.89 -4.10
N MET A 111 12.98 14.55 -4.03
CA MET A 111 11.72 13.86 -3.76
C MET A 111 11.39 13.76 -2.27
N THR A 112 12.38 13.91 -1.39
CA THR A 112 12.20 13.82 0.07
C THR A 112 11.08 14.70 0.62
N PRO A 113 10.92 15.99 0.26
CA PRO A 113 9.82 16.81 0.75
C PRO A 113 8.45 16.27 0.34
N VAL A 114 8.33 15.74 -0.88
CA VAL A 114 7.09 15.14 -1.40
C VAL A 114 6.78 13.87 -0.63
N MET A 115 7.79 13.04 -0.37
CA MET A 115 7.63 11.81 0.41
C MET A 115 7.17 12.11 1.84
N LEU A 116 7.82 13.08 2.52
CA LEU A 116 7.46 13.50 3.88
C LEU A 116 6.05 14.09 3.94
N ALA A 117 5.65 14.89 2.96
CA ALA A 117 4.29 15.43 2.89
C ALA A 117 3.26 14.32 2.69
N THR A 118 3.53 13.37 1.79
CA THR A 118 2.65 12.21 1.54
C THR A 118 2.54 11.32 2.76
N GLU A 119 3.66 11.05 3.47
CA GLU A 119 3.66 10.26 4.69
C GLU A 119 2.86 10.94 5.81
N LYS A 120 3.01 12.24 6.00
CA LYS A 120 2.19 12.99 6.97
C LYS A 120 0.70 12.93 6.63
N LEU A 121 0.34 13.02 5.36
CA LEU A 121 -1.06 12.87 4.92
C LEU A 121 -1.57 11.45 5.17
N ARG A 122 -0.74 10.43 4.93
CA ARG A 122 -1.07 9.03 5.17
C ARG A 122 -1.32 8.78 6.66
N VAL A 123 -0.40 9.20 7.52
CA VAL A 123 -0.51 9.03 8.97
C VAL A 123 -1.72 9.80 9.51
N GLY A 124 -1.89 11.06 9.11
CA GLY A 124 -3.04 11.86 9.52
C GLY A 124 -4.38 11.29 9.06
N SER A 125 -4.44 10.74 7.84
CA SER A 125 -5.64 10.05 7.35
C SER A 125 -5.94 8.78 8.13
N GLN A 126 -4.92 7.99 8.46
CA GLN A 126 -5.08 6.77 9.26
C GLN A 126 -5.58 7.08 10.67
N GLU A 127 -5.01 8.10 11.31
CA GLU A 127 -5.46 8.56 12.62
C GLU A 127 -6.91 9.08 12.58
N GLY A 128 -7.26 9.87 11.56
CA GLY A 128 -8.63 10.32 11.34
C GLY A 128 -9.62 9.17 11.14
N ILE A 129 -9.25 8.15 10.37
CA ILE A 129 -10.05 6.93 10.19
C ILE A 129 -10.25 6.20 11.52
N ASN A 130 -9.20 6.03 12.31
CA ASN A 130 -9.27 5.36 13.61
C ASN A 130 -10.19 6.13 14.58
N GLN A 131 -10.06 7.46 14.63
CA GLN A 131 -10.94 8.33 15.45
C GLN A 131 -12.41 8.21 15.00
N LEU A 132 -12.67 8.17 13.71
CA LEU A 132 -14.03 7.99 13.18
C LEU A 132 -14.60 6.61 13.53
N ILE A 133 -13.79 5.55 13.46
CA ILE A 133 -14.19 4.20 13.85
C ILE A 133 -14.52 4.14 15.34
N GLU A 134 -13.70 4.76 16.19
CA GLU A 134 -13.96 4.81 17.63
C GLU A 134 -15.19 5.65 17.98
N ALA A 135 -15.34 6.82 17.37
CA ALA A 135 -16.53 7.64 17.54
C ALA A 135 -17.80 6.91 17.12
N LYS A 136 -17.75 6.17 16.00
CA LYS A 136 -18.85 5.33 15.52
C LYS A 136 -19.16 4.18 16.48
N LYS A 137 -18.13 3.49 17.00
CA LYS A 137 -18.30 2.43 18.01
C LYS A 137 -18.93 2.98 19.29
N LYS A 138 -18.50 4.17 19.73
CA LYS A 138 -19.06 4.84 20.89
C LYS A 138 -20.52 5.22 20.67
N ALA A 139 -20.83 5.87 19.56
CA ALA A 139 -22.20 6.22 19.22
C ALA A 139 -23.13 5.01 19.08
N MET A 140 -22.62 3.89 18.57
CA MET A 140 -23.38 2.63 18.53
C MET A 140 -23.67 2.07 19.94
N LYS A 141 -22.67 2.13 20.84
CA LYS A 141 -22.83 1.65 22.24
C LYS A 141 -23.78 2.52 23.05
N GLU A 142 -23.85 3.81 22.76
CA GLU A 142 -24.76 4.75 23.39
C GLU A 142 -26.19 4.68 22.80
N GLY A 143 -26.36 3.98 21.69
CA GLY A 143 -27.65 3.81 21.03
C GLY A 143 -28.58 2.88 21.82
N GLN A 144 -29.89 3.19 21.80
CA GLN A 144 -30.92 2.40 22.46
C GLN A 144 -30.93 0.94 22.01
N PHE A 145 -30.69 0.67 20.72
CA PHE A 145 -30.63 -0.68 20.15
C PHE A 145 -29.43 -1.48 20.66
N TRP A 146 -28.33 -0.82 21.02
CA TRP A 146 -27.21 -1.50 21.64
C TRP A 146 -27.56 -2.07 23.00
N ASN A 147 -28.18 -1.28 23.87
CA ASN A 147 -28.60 -1.71 25.19
C ASN A 147 -29.67 -2.81 25.09
N MET A 148 -30.57 -2.70 24.17
CA MET A 148 -31.63 -3.66 23.89
C MET A 148 -31.09 -5.02 23.43
N TYR A 149 -30.17 -5.06 22.43
CA TYR A 149 -29.73 -6.30 21.79
C TYR A 149 -28.36 -6.81 22.27
N VAL A 150 -27.53 -6.00 22.86
CA VAL A 150 -26.18 -6.37 23.30
C VAL A 150 -26.02 -6.14 24.80
N GLY A 151 -26.23 -4.92 25.27
CA GLY A 151 -26.03 -4.53 26.66
C GLY A 151 -24.57 -4.67 27.12
N ASN A 152 -24.33 -4.54 28.42
CA ASN A 152 -22.98 -4.67 28.99
C ASN A 152 -22.50 -6.12 29.10
N THR A 153 -23.41 -7.07 29.14
CA THR A 153 -23.14 -8.52 29.31
C THR A 153 -23.16 -9.32 28.01
N GLY A 154 -23.55 -8.67 26.88
CA GLY A 154 -23.75 -9.35 25.60
C GLY A 154 -25.09 -10.10 25.51
N SER A 155 -25.86 -10.18 26.61
CA SER A 155 -27.16 -10.86 26.62
C SER A 155 -28.31 -10.02 26.08
N GLY A 156 -28.11 -8.67 26.03
CA GLY A 156 -29.18 -7.73 25.73
C GLY A 156 -30.20 -7.61 26.89
N ASP A 157 -31.16 -6.72 26.69
CA ASP A 157 -32.26 -6.50 27.63
C ASP A 157 -33.59 -6.81 26.92
N ARG A 158 -34.18 -7.97 27.30
CA ARG A 158 -35.43 -8.44 26.70
C ARG A 158 -36.62 -7.60 27.15
N ASP A 159 -36.58 -7.08 28.35
CA ASP A 159 -37.71 -6.33 28.90
C ASP A 159 -37.78 -4.96 28.21
N LEU A 160 -36.64 -4.33 27.97
CA LEU A 160 -36.54 -3.12 27.17
C LEU A 160 -37.01 -3.34 25.71
N TRP A 161 -36.69 -4.52 25.15
CA TRP A 161 -37.16 -4.89 23.81
C TRP A 161 -38.66 -5.08 23.77
N TYR A 162 -39.27 -5.74 24.79
CA TYR A 162 -40.71 -5.98 24.85
C TYR A 162 -41.48 -4.67 24.97
N GLU A 163 -41.02 -3.74 25.83
CA GLU A 163 -41.61 -2.42 25.98
C GLU A 163 -41.56 -1.61 24.67
N TYR A 164 -40.44 -1.71 23.97
CA TYR A 164 -40.28 -1.03 22.67
C TYR A 164 -41.15 -1.62 21.56
N SER A 165 -41.26 -2.96 21.52
CA SER A 165 -42.00 -3.67 20.47
C SER A 165 -43.50 -3.66 20.69
N ASN A 166 -43.94 -3.55 21.93
CA ASN A 166 -45.37 -3.58 22.34
C ASN A 166 -45.74 -2.38 23.23
N PRO A 167 -45.69 -1.16 22.69
CA PRO A 167 -45.95 0.04 23.48
C PRO A 167 -47.38 0.04 24.04
N GLY A 168 -47.48 0.04 25.38
CA GLY A 168 -48.79 0.02 26.08
C GLY A 168 -49.40 -1.35 26.30
N ALA A 169 -48.72 -2.44 25.99
CA ALA A 169 -49.12 -3.79 26.39
C ALA A 169 -48.94 -3.98 27.89
N GLY A 170 -49.87 -4.72 28.54
CA GLY A 170 -49.73 -5.10 29.95
C GLY A 170 -48.72 -6.19 30.17
N GLU A 171 -48.80 -6.90 31.32
CA GLU A 171 -47.92 -8.04 31.59
C GLU A 171 -48.09 -9.17 30.58
N GLU A 172 -46.95 -9.69 30.13
CA GLU A 172 -46.84 -10.70 29.08
C GLU A 172 -47.40 -12.05 29.55
N GLY A 173 -48.32 -12.64 28.77
CA GLY A 173 -48.84 -13.98 29.04
C GLY A 173 -47.78 -15.07 28.83
N TRP A 174 -47.88 -16.22 29.55
CA TRP A 174 -46.87 -17.28 29.49
C TRP A 174 -46.64 -17.85 28.07
N MET A 175 -47.70 -17.95 27.26
CA MET A 175 -47.61 -18.43 25.87
C MET A 175 -47.02 -17.42 24.92
N GLU A 176 -47.32 -16.14 25.17
CA GLU A 176 -46.82 -14.99 24.45
C GLU A 176 -45.34 -14.79 24.74
N SER A 177 -44.91 -15.04 25.98
CA SER A 177 -43.52 -14.98 26.43
C SER A 177 -42.60 -15.92 25.64
N ILE A 178 -43.08 -17.11 25.28
CA ILE A 178 -42.32 -18.07 24.45
C ILE A 178 -42.15 -17.51 23.02
N GLY A 179 -43.22 -17.00 22.41
CA GLY A 179 -43.17 -16.43 21.06
C GLY A 179 -42.26 -15.21 20.98
N ASN A 180 -42.43 -14.30 21.91
CA ASN A 180 -41.64 -13.06 22.02
C ASN A 180 -40.17 -13.35 22.35
N GLY A 181 -39.88 -14.38 23.15
CA GLY A 181 -38.51 -14.84 23.43
C GLY A 181 -37.79 -15.31 22.15
N ILE A 182 -38.49 -16.04 21.28
CA ILE A 182 -37.93 -16.47 19.98
C ILE A 182 -37.73 -15.27 19.06
N GLN A 183 -38.70 -14.34 19.01
CA GLN A 183 -38.59 -13.14 18.18
C GLN A 183 -37.42 -12.27 18.63
N PHE A 184 -37.30 -11.99 19.94
CA PHE A 184 -36.16 -11.25 20.49
C PHE A 184 -34.82 -11.91 20.13
N ALA A 185 -34.73 -13.26 20.26
CA ALA A 185 -33.49 -13.96 19.92
C ALA A 185 -33.14 -13.84 18.43
N MET A 186 -34.13 -13.85 17.54
CA MET A 186 -33.93 -13.68 16.10
C MET A 186 -33.49 -12.24 15.77
N GLU A 187 -34.14 -11.25 16.34
CA GLU A 187 -33.80 -9.84 16.11
C GLU A 187 -32.44 -9.50 16.69
N LYS A 188 -32.11 -9.97 17.87
CA LYS A 188 -30.80 -9.89 18.48
C LYS A 188 -29.73 -10.53 17.59
N ALA A 189 -29.94 -11.73 17.09
CA ALA A 189 -29.01 -12.40 16.20
C ALA A 189 -28.81 -11.61 14.90
N SER A 190 -29.90 -11.07 14.34
CA SER A 190 -29.83 -10.21 13.14
C SER A 190 -29.02 -8.93 13.40
N PHE A 191 -29.25 -8.27 14.54
CA PHE A 191 -28.51 -7.06 14.92
C PHE A 191 -27.02 -7.34 15.12
N GLN A 192 -26.68 -8.40 15.84
CA GLN A 192 -25.29 -8.83 16.05
C GLN A 192 -24.61 -9.21 14.73
N MET A 193 -25.31 -9.87 13.83
CA MET A 193 -24.80 -10.18 12.49
C MET A 193 -24.50 -8.93 11.69
N GLN A 194 -25.39 -7.93 11.73
CA GLN A 194 -25.15 -6.63 11.06
C GLN A 194 -23.93 -5.90 11.63
N LEU A 195 -23.73 -5.93 12.95
CA LEU A 195 -22.55 -5.36 13.60
C LEU A 195 -21.28 -6.06 13.14
N ASN A 196 -21.29 -7.39 13.15
CA ASN A 196 -20.15 -8.20 12.73
C ASN A 196 -19.79 -7.97 11.25
N ILE A 197 -20.79 -7.89 10.36
CA ILE A 197 -20.56 -7.60 8.94
C ILE A 197 -19.95 -6.19 8.76
N LYS A 198 -20.42 -5.19 9.50
CA LYS A 198 -19.87 -3.83 9.42
C LYS A 198 -18.44 -3.76 9.92
N THR A 199 -18.12 -4.48 10.99
CA THR A 199 -16.76 -4.58 11.55
C THR A 199 -15.85 -5.27 10.56
N TRP A 200 -16.25 -6.44 10.07
CA TRP A 200 -15.50 -7.20 9.06
C TRP A 200 -15.23 -6.39 7.79
N MET A 201 -16.24 -5.67 7.30
CA MET A 201 -16.06 -4.84 6.13
C MET A 201 -15.06 -3.70 6.35
N SER A 202 -15.04 -3.11 7.54
CA SER A 202 -14.03 -2.10 7.91
C SER A 202 -12.62 -2.68 7.96
N GLU A 203 -12.45 -3.89 8.49
CA GLU A 203 -11.17 -4.59 8.55
C GLU A 203 -10.67 -4.97 7.15
N VAL A 204 -11.55 -5.48 6.29
CA VAL A 204 -11.21 -5.78 4.89
C VAL A 204 -10.76 -4.52 4.14
N LEU A 205 -11.46 -3.40 4.32
CA LEU A 205 -11.06 -2.12 3.72
C LEU A 205 -9.70 -1.65 4.22
N GLN A 206 -9.40 -1.83 5.50
CA GLN A 206 -8.09 -1.48 6.06
C GLN A 206 -6.97 -2.34 5.45
N VAL A 207 -7.19 -3.65 5.32
CA VAL A 207 -6.24 -4.56 4.66
C VAL A 207 -6.02 -4.19 3.20
N LEU A 208 -7.09 -3.88 2.46
CA LEU A 208 -6.98 -3.43 1.07
C LEU A 208 -6.18 -2.12 0.95
N TYR A 209 -6.39 -1.19 1.87
CA TYR A 209 -5.62 0.05 1.92
C TYR A 209 -4.12 -0.22 2.14
N GLN A 210 -3.78 -1.06 3.11
CA GLN A 210 -2.38 -1.45 3.39
C GLN A 210 -1.75 -2.21 2.21
N ALA A 211 -2.49 -3.15 1.61
CA ALA A 211 -2.04 -3.89 0.43
C ALA A 211 -1.77 -2.96 -0.77
N THR A 212 -2.58 -1.92 -0.95
CA THR A 212 -2.36 -0.90 -1.99
C THR A 212 -1.06 -0.13 -1.72
N GLY A 213 -0.82 0.28 -0.48
CA GLY A 213 0.42 0.94 -0.07
C GLY A 213 1.65 0.07 -0.33
N LEU A 214 1.57 -1.23 0.02
CA LEU A 214 2.60 -2.22 -0.29
C LEU A 214 2.84 -2.32 -1.80
N GLY A 215 1.78 -2.42 -2.60
CA GLY A 215 1.89 -2.48 -4.07
C GLY A 215 2.63 -1.28 -4.65
N ILE A 216 2.34 -0.07 -4.17
CA ILE A 216 3.03 1.15 -4.58
C ILE A 216 4.52 1.10 -4.22
N ASN A 217 4.87 0.61 -3.02
CA ASN A 217 6.26 0.47 -2.59
C ASN A 217 7.02 -0.55 -3.44
N VAL A 218 6.40 -1.68 -3.78
CA VAL A 218 6.99 -2.69 -4.68
C VAL A 218 7.28 -2.10 -6.06
N ILE A 219 6.32 -1.36 -6.64
CA ILE A 219 6.48 -0.71 -7.94
C ILE A 219 7.61 0.33 -7.87
N ARG A 220 7.65 1.15 -6.81
CA ARG A 220 8.72 2.11 -6.58
C ARG A 220 10.09 1.43 -6.54
N LEU A 221 10.23 0.36 -5.76
CA LEU A 221 11.47 -0.40 -5.66
C LEU A 221 11.89 -0.94 -7.02
N PHE A 222 10.94 -1.54 -7.77
CA PHE A 222 11.23 -2.05 -9.11
C PHE A 222 11.79 -0.95 -10.04
N TYR A 223 11.19 0.22 -10.06
CA TYR A 223 11.70 1.34 -10.86
C TYR A 223 13.07 1.82 -10.39
N LEU A 224 13.32 1.88 -9.08
CA LEU A 224 14.63 2.27 -8.55
C LEU A 224 15.72 1.26 -8.95
N VAL A 225 15.41 -0.04 -8.89
CA VAL A 225 16.32 -1.11 -9.34
C VAL A 225 16.62 -0.98 -10.83
N VAL A 226 15.59 -0.84 -11.64
CA VAL A 226 15.75 -0.69 -13.11
C VAL A 226 16.56 0.57 -13.42
N LEU A 227 16.28 1.68 -12.77
CA LEU A 227 17.04 2.93 -12.97
C LEU A 227 18.50 2.77 -12.49
N GLY A 228 18.72 2.12 -11.35
CA GLY A 228 20.07 1.87 -10.81
C GLY A 228 20.93 1.01 -11.75
N ILE A 229 20.33 0.02 -12.41
CA ILE A 229 21.01 -0.89 -13.32
C ILE A 229 21.17 -0.26 -14.71
N LEU A 230 20.09 0.22 -15.31
CA LEU A 230 20.08 0.70 -16.70
C LEU A 230 20.56 2.14 -16.84
N GLY A 231 20.38 2.96 -15.78
CA GLY A 231 20.78 4.36 -15.82
C GLY A 231 22.25 4.57 -16.19
N PRO A 232 23.22 4.01 -15.45
CA PRO A 232 24.64 4.16 -15.79
C PRO A 232 24.97 3.68 -17.20
N ILE A 233 24.35 2.57 -17.63
CA ILE A 233 24.54 2.00 -18.97
C ILE A 233 24.00 2.96 -20.04
N SER A 234 22.79 3.49 -19.84
CA SER A 234 22.19 4.46 -20.77
C SER A 234 23.05 5.73 -20.92
N PHE A 235 23.53 6.28 -19.81
CA PHE A 235 24.45 7.44 -19.85
C PHE A 235 25.78 7.07 -20.52
N GLY A 236 26.31 5.85 -20.27
CA GLY A 236 27.54 5.38 -20.91
C GLY A 236 27.39 5.25 -22.43
N LEU A 237 26.29 4.69 -22.89
CA LEU A 237 25.97 4.55 -24.31
C LEU A 237 25.68 5.91 -24.98
N ALA A 238 25.07 6.87 -24.27
CA ALA A 238 24.74 8.18 -24.80
C ALA A 238 25.98 9.05 -25.20
N VAL A 239 27.17 8.61 -24.79
CA VAL A 239 28.44 9.20 -25.27
C VAL A 239 28.60 9.01 -26.79
N PHE A 240 28.11 7.90 -27.34
CA PHE A 240 28.19 7.62 -28.77
C PHE A 240 27.10 8.39 -29.55
N GLU A 241 27.44 8.98 -30.71
CA GLU A 241 26.53 9.82 -31.49
C GLU A 241 25.23 9.09 -31.91
N GLY A 242 25.29 7.78 -32.17
CA GLY A 242 24.13 6.98 -32.57
C GLY A 242 23.14 6.70 -31.44
N PHE A 243 23.53 6.83 -30.18
CA PHE A 243 22.74 6.48 -29.00
C PHE A 243 22.28 7.68 -28.18
N GLN A 244 22.30 8.87 -28.77
CA GLN A 244 21.93 10.12 -28.06
C GLN A 244 20.48 10.16 -27.59
N HIS A 245 19.61 9.34 -28.21
CA HIS A 245 18.18 9.25 -27.90
C HIS A 245 17.85 8.28 -26.72
N THR A 246 18.87 7.65 -26.12
CA THR A 246 18.69 6.76 -24.96
C THR A 246 18.57 7.49 -23.63
N LEU A 247 18.80 8.77 -23.60
CA LEU A 247 18.56 9.69 -22.49
C LEU A 247 17.21 10.35 -22.68
#